data_4e7e9a677caeb6f6602a009b3dd59658
#
_entry.id   4e7e9a677caeb6f6602a009b3dd59658
#
_cell.length_a   1.000
_cell.length_b   1.000
_cell.length_c   1.000
_cell.angle_alpha   90.00
_cell.angle_beta   90.00
_cell.angle_gamma   90.00
#
_symmetry.space_group_name_H-M   'P 1'
#
loop_
_entity.id
_entity.type
_entity.pdbx_description
1 polymer ?
#
loop_
_entity_poly.entity_id
_entity_poly.type
_entity_poly.pdbx_seq_one_letter_code
_entity_poly.pdbx_strand_id
1 'polypeptide(L)'
;METDVDFYGRDELLIDLDSLWGKNSPSLVTCRGRRRIGKSTLIARFAELSNARFIKIEGERPDEDMSNVDELATFAEQLSLYVDKDIPVAKNWLQAFKTLDDVLDDRRTVVLLDEVSWLAYFDKRFAATLKIAWDNMFKNHRQLVFVVCGSVSTWIKEKIVDSRSYYGRRSLDIVVPELTLKDCARFWSGRSDRVSVRDILDVLSITGGVPRYLEEVNPSQSVDDNIRRMAFRPDSILRRDFDEMFKDVITKRPRMVAMVLEALVDGPMTMSEISGAISVGVGGNVSAALNQLVEAGLVARDIGMNPETGDEIRERRYRLSDNYVRFYLKFIRPAAKTIDAGTFRYSRLGRFEEWNAVKGFAFENLIVNHYGELLPYLHLGESHVYSAVPYRKNGPKGKGLQIDLLIQTRRSQCVVEIKRKNTIGRGIVDEVAEKVRRLKHAPDSSVRAALVYDGDLAETVPADGYFDAIIPFRRLIGK
;
A
#
# COMPACT_ATOMS: atom_id res chain seq x y z
N MET A 1 10.41 24.79 -17.33
CA MET A 1 9.40 23.88 -17.92
C MET A 1 9.17 22.79 -16.90
N GLU A 2 8.24 23.04 -15.98
CA GLU A 2 7.75 21.98 -15.09
C GLU A 2 7.03 20.97 -15.96
N THR A 3 7.55 19.76 -16.02
CA THR A 3 6.83 18.62 -16.57
C THR A 3 5.64 18.42 -15.66
N ASP A 4 4.46 18.68 -16.18
CA ASP A 4 3.17 18.34 -15.55
C ASP A 4 3.20 16.82 -15.33
N VAL A 5 3.66 16.40 -14.12
CA VAL A 5 3.68 14.99 -13.77
C VAL A 5 2.23 14.61 -13.60
N ASP A 6 1.73 13.77 -14.49
CA ASP A 6 0.35 13.30 -14.47
C ASP A 6 0.00 12.75 -13.09
N PHE A 7 -0.80 13.49 -12.32
CA PHE A 7 -1.29 13.07 -11.02
C PHE A 7 -2.64 12.35 -11.20
N TYR A 8 -2.70 11.09 -10.82
CA TYR A 8 -3.90 10.28 -10.98
C TYR A 8 -4.52 9.87 -9.64
N GLY A 9 -5.85 10.04 -9.53
CA GLY A 9 -6.64 9.59 -8.38
C GLY A 9 -6.40 10.39 -7.09
N ARG A 10 -6.69 9.76 -5.96
CA ARG A 10 -6.57 10.36 -4.61
C ARG A 10 -7.61 11.45 -4.31
N ASP A 11 -8.69 11.52 -5.09
CA ASP A 11 -9.68 12.60 -4.99
C ASP A 11 -10.26 12.70 -3.57
N GLU A 12 -10.61 11.57 -2.94
CA GLU A 12 -11.13 11.56 -1.55
C GLU A 12 -10.11 12.12 -0.56
N LEU A 13 -8.83 11.73 -0.67
CA LEU A 13 -7.78 12.24 0.21
C LEU A 13 -7.53 13.74 0.01
N LEU A 14 -7.63 14.23 -1.23
CA LEU A 14 -7.52 15.66 -1.54
C LEU A 14 -8.72 16.43 -0.97
N ILE A 15 -9.94 15.87 -1.04
CA ILE A 15 -11.14 16.46 -0.42
C ILE A 15 -10.99 16.53 1.10
N ASP A 16 -10.53 15.46 1.74
CA ASP A 16 -10.29 15.45 3.18
C ASP A 16 -9.25 16.49 3.60
N LEU A 17 -8.15 16.62 2.86
CA LEU A 17 -7.13 17.64 3.09
C LEU A 17 -7.69 19.06 2.89
N ASP A 18 -8.44 19.31 1.82
CA ASP A 18 -9.01 20.61 1.53
C ASP A 18 -10.02 21.06 2.60
N SER A 19 -10.76 20.11 3.19
CA SER A 19 -11.68 20.37 4.30
C SER A 19 -11.03 21.01 5.52
N LEU A 20 -9.71 20.85 5.67
CA LEU A 20 -8.95 21.42 6.80
C LEU A 20 -8.93 22.93 6.79
N TRP A 21 -8.96 23.56 5.62
CA TRP A 21 -9.00 25.03 5.49
C TRP A 21 -10.29 25.64 6.05
N GLY A 22 -11.39 24.89 6.01
CA GLY A 22 -12.68 25.34 6.55
C GLY A 22 -12.73 25.49 8.07
N LYS A 23 -11.78 24.89 8.81
CA LYS A 23 -11.74 24.93 10.28
C LYS A 23 -11.26 26.26 10.85
N ASN A 24 -10.66 27.12 10.04
CA ASN A 24 -10.01 28.39 10.48
C ASN A 24 -9.12 28.20 11.74
N SER A 25 -8.44 27.08 11.81
CA SER A 25 -7.50 26.69 12.85
C SER A 25 -6.42 25.81 12.26
N PRO A 26 -5.18 25.85 12.79
CA PRO A 26 -4.10 25.04 12.26
C PRO A 26 -4.41 23.56 12.36
N SER A 27 -3.89 22.79 11.41
CA SER A 27 -4.11 21.35 11.34
C SER A 27 -2.80 20.60 11.35
N LEU A 28 -2.68 19.64 12.29
CA LEU A 28 -1.58 18.67 12.32
C LEU A 28 -2.04 17.38 11.64
N VAL A 29 -1.36 17.01 10.59
CA VAL A 29 -1.68 15.84 9.74
C VAL A 29 -0.55 14.83 9.82
N THR A 30 -0.87 13.56 9.97
CA THR A 30 0.07 12.46 9.72
C THR A 30 -0.22 11.82 8.38
N CYS A 31 0.83 11.61 7.57
CA CYS A 31 0.74 10.97 6.26
C CYS A 31 1.71 9.80 6.19
N ARG A 32 1.20 8.59 6.11
CA ARG A 32 1.99 7.36 6.13
C ARG A 32 1.52 6.39 5.06
N GLY A 33 2.31 5.38 4.78
CA GLY A 33 2.02 4.37 3.78
C GLY A 33 3.31 3.84 3.16
N ARG A 34 3.14 2.84 2.29
CA ARG A 34 4.23 2.16 1.60
C ARG A 34 5.19 3.15 0.93
N ARG A 35 6.48 2.80 0.87
CA ARG A 35 7.45 3.55 0.05
C ARG A 35 6.98 3.60 -1.41
N ARG A 36 7.22 4.72 -2.08
CA ARG A 36 6.87 4.96 -3.51
C ARG A 36 5.38 5.03 -3.82
N ILE A 37 4.53 5.15 -2.79
CA ILE A 37 3.06 5.25 -2.95
C ILE A 37 2.58 6.67 -3.31
N GLY A 38 3.48 7.66 -3.38
CA GLY A 38 3.13 9.03 -3.74
C GLY A 38 2.68 9.92 -2.58
N LYS A 39 3.16 9.68 -1.34
CA LYS A 39 2.82 10.51 -0.15
C LYS A 39 3.17 11.98 -0.34
N SER A 40 4.43 12.27 -0.64
CA SER A 40 4.94 13.64 -0.80
C SER A 40 4.30 14.33 -1.99
N THR A 41 4.07 13.59 -3.09
CA THR A 41 3.36 14.08 -4.29
C THR A 41 1.91 14.45 -3.97
N LEU A 42 1.21 13.66 -3.14
CA LEU A 42 -0.16 13.97 -2.69
C LEU A 42 -0.20 15.31 -1.94
N ILE A 43 0.73 15.52 -1.01
CA ILE A 43 0.77 16.75 -0.20
C ILE A 43 1.19 17.96 -1.05
N ALA A 44 2.14 17.79 -1.98
CA ALA A 44 2.52 18.84 -2.93
C ALA A 44 1.33 19.22 -3.83
N ARG A 45 0.59 18.23 -4.35
CA ARG A 45 -0.62 18.46 -5.16
C ARG A 45 -1.72 19.15 -4.39
N PHE A 46 -1.93 18.79 -3.12
CA PHE A 46 -2.86 19.49 -2.23
C PHE A 46 -2.47 20.96 -2.06
N ALA A 47 -1.19 21.26 -1.80
CA ALA A 47 -0.72 22.64 -1.64
C ALA A 47 -0.94 23.45 -2.94
N GLU A 48 -0.64 22.87 -4.09
CA GLU A 48 -0.86 23.47 -5.40
C GLU A 48 -2.34 23.79 -5.64
N LEU A 49 -3.24 22.81 -5.49
CA LEU A 49 -4.68 22.97 -5.68
C LEU A 49 -5.30 24.00 -4.73
N SER A 50 -4.77 24.12 -3.53
CA SER A 50 -5.19 25.10 -2.51
C SER A 50 -4.58 26.48 -2.72
N ASN A 51 -3.71 26.67 -3.70
CA ASN A 51 -2.88 27.87 -3.89
C ASN A 51 -2.18 28.30 -2.59
N ALA A 52 -1.68 27.29 -1.83
CA ALA A 52 -0.99 27.48 -0.57
C ALA A 52 0.53 27.59 -0.78
N ARG A 53 1.20 28.36 0.06
CA ARG A 53 2.65 28.31 0.16
C ARG A 53 3.07 26.91 0.61
N PHE A 54 4.01 26.30 -0.11
CA PHE A 54 4.49 24.95 0.20
C PHE A 54 5.92 25.00 0.69
N ILE A 55 6.18 24.48 1.90
CA ILE A 55 7.50 24.35 2.51
C ILE A 55 7.72 22.86 2.77
N LYS A 56 8.65 22.25 2.05
CA LYS A 56 9.05 20.86 2.24
C LYS A 56 10.43 20.80 2.88
N ILE A 57 10.55 20.10 3.99
CA ILE A 57 11.80 19.72 4.63
C ILE A 57 11.88 18.19 4.65
N GLU A 58 12.91 17.64 4.06
CA GLU A 58 13.10 16.20 3.94
C GLU A 58 14.29 15.76 4.77
N GLY A 59 14.11 14.74 5.63
CA GLY A 59 15.19 14.12 6.38
C GLY A 59 16.17 13.39 5.48
N GLU A 60 17.44 13.48 5.80
CA GLU A 60 18.47 12.72 5.11
C GLU A 60 18.54 11.30 5.63
N ARG A 61 18.86 10.37 4.72
CA ARG A 61 19.04 8.98 5.14
C ARG A 61 20.24 8.87 6.08
N PRO A 62 20.04 8.36 7.31
CA PRO A 62 21.11 8.24 8.28
C PRO A 62 22.28 7.39 7.77
N ASP A 63 23.46 7.87 7.97
CA ASP A 63 24.75 7.25 7.66
C ASP A 63 25.58 7.16 8.95
N GLU A 64 26.64 6.32 8.96
CA GLU A 64 27.50 6.11 10.14
C GLU A 64 28.27 7.37 10.53
N ASP A 65 28.60 8.23 9.58
CA ASP A 65 29.35 9.46 9.77
C ASP A 65 28.47 10.69 10.07
N MET A 66 27.14 10.56 9.98
CA MET A 66 26.20 11.65 10.23
C MET A 66 25.87 11.84 11.71
N SER A 67 25.51 13.06 12.06
CA SER A 67 25.09 13.44 13.41
C SER A 67 23.84 14.32 13.37
N ASN A 68 23.29 14.62 14.56
CA ASN A 68 22.18 15.58 14.69
C ASN A 68 22.55 17.00 14.22
N VAL A 69 23.84 17.34 14.22
CA VAL A 69 24.29 18.65 13.73
C VAL A 69 24.18 18.75 12.22
N ASP A 70 24.51 17.68 11.52
CA ASP A 70 24.41 17.61 10.07
C ASP A 70 22.93 17.68 9.63
N GLU A 71 22.06 16.97 10.33
CA GLU A 71 20.61 17.03 10.06
C GLU A 71 20.01 18.41 10.31
N LEU A 72 20.49 19.12 11.36
CA LEU A 72 20.08 20.50 11.62
C LEU A 72 20.65 21.49 10.59
N ALA A 73 21.83 21.23 10.03
CA ALA A 73 22.39 22.01 8.94
C ALA A 73 21.57 21.83 7.67
N THR A 74 21.27 20.60 7.28
CA THR A 74 20.40 20.27 6.15
C THR A 74 19.00 20.89 6.30
N PHE A 75 18.44 20.88 7.52
CA PHE A 75 17.17 21.57 7.79
C PHE A 75 17.26 23.06 7.49
N ALA A 76 18.34 23.74 7.95
CA ALA A 76 18.54 25.17 7.73
C ALA A 76 18.72 25.49 6.23
N GLU A 77 19.54 24.71 5.52
CA GLU A 77 19.74 24.84 4.08
C GLU A 77 18.44 24.70 3.30
N GLN A 78 17.65 23.66 3.57
CA GLN A 78 16.36 23.45 2.90
C GLN A 78 15.38 24.58 3.23
N LEU A 79 15.33 25.06 4.47
CA LEU A 79 14.45 26.17 4.84
C LEU A 79 14.86 27.47 4.13
N SER A 80 16.16 27.69 3.89
CA SER A 80 16.69 28.86 3.16
C SER A 80 16.16 28.94 1.72
N LEU A 81 15.76 27.81 1.11
CA LEU A 81 15.17 27.79 -0.24
C LEU A 81 13.79 28.49 -0.32
N TYR A 82 13.13 28.67 0.81
CA TYR A 82 11.78 29.25 0.89
C TYR A 82 11.75 30.69 1.40
N VAL A 83 12.90 31.25 1.73
CA VAL A 83 13.05 32.60 2.25
C VAL A 83 14.24 33.29 1.57
N ASP A 84 14.16 34.60 1.42
CA ASP A 84 15.22 35.39 0.77
C ASP A 84 16.28 35.83 1.80
N LYS A 85 16.77 34.86 2.57
CA LYS A 85 17.84 35.06 3.56
C LYS A 85 18.48 33.74 3.97
N ASP A 86 19.73 33.80 4.38
CA ASP A 86 20.40 32.66 4.98
C ASP A 86 19.80 32.34 6.35
N ILE A 87 19.55 31.05 6.57
CA ILE A 87 19.06 30.52 7.85
C ILE A 87 20.24 29.95 8.63
N PRO A 88 20.54 30.49 9.82
CA PRO A 88 21.62 29.95 10.62
C PRO A 88 21.29 28.56 11.16
N VAL A 89 22.32 27.71 11.24
CA VAL A 89 22.17 26.35 11.77
C VAL A 89 21.76 26.42 13.25
N ALA A 90 20.66 25.79 13.58
CA ALA A 90 20.13 25.73 14.93
C ALA A 90 20.96 24.79 15.82
N LYS A 91 21.00 25.07 17.14
CA LYS A 91 21.72 24.25 18.13
C LYS A 91 20.94 22.96 18.50
N ASN A 92 19.65 22.97 18.30
CA ASN A 92 18.74 21.85 18.60
C ASN A 92 17.41 22.00 17.84
N TRP A 93 16.61 20.97 17.83
CA TRP A 93 15.32 20.93 17.12
C TRP A 93 14.32 22.00 17.58
N LEU A 94 14.30 22.38 18.87
CA LEU A 94 13.38 23.42 19.33
C LEU A 94 13.74 24.80 18.70
N GLN A 95 15.01 25.08 18.56
CA GLN A 95 15.47 26.30 17.87
C GLN A 95 15.21 26.22 16.36
N ALA A 96 15.40 25.05 15.74
CA ALA A 96 15.08 24.84 14.33
C ALA A 96 13.58 25.08 14.06
N PHE A 97 12.71 24.54 14.91
CA PHE A 97 11.26 24.76 14.80
C PHE A 97 10.87 26.22 15.08
N LYS A 98 11.57 26.92 15.97
CA LYS A 98 11.37 28.35 16.16
C LYS A 98 11.73 29.11 14.89
N THR A 99 12.83 28.78 14.26
CA THR A 99 13.23 29.42 12.99
C THR A 99 12.20 29.17 11.88
N LEU A 100 11.61 27.95 11.82
CA LEU A 100 10.50 27.66 10.91
C LEU A 100 9.26 28.49 11.25
N ASP A 101 8.90 28.62 12.52
CA ASP A 101 7.80 29.46 13.01
C ASP A 101 7.98 30.94 12.60
N ASP A 102 9.19 31.48 12.75
CA ASP A 102 9.52 32.86 12.39
C ASP A 102 9.41 33.18 10.88
N VAL A 103 9.33 32.14 10.00
CA VAL A 103 9.14 32.34 8.57
C VAL A 103 7.69 32.07 8.10
N LEU A 104 6.82 31.61 9.00
CA LEU A 104 5.41 31.47 8.74
C LEU A 104 4.69 32.81 8.84
N ASP A 105 3.65 32.99 8.05
CA ASP A 105 2.81 34.18 8.03
C ASP A 105 1.31 33.78 7.98
N ASP A 106 0.42 34.75 7.80
CA ASP A 106 -1.03 34.53 7.79
C ASP A 106 -1.57 33.92 6.48
N ARG A 107 -0.73 33.65 5.48
CA ARG A 107 -1.12 32.99 4.23
C ARG A 107 -1.37 31.50 4.46
N ARG A 108 -2.24 30.92 3.62
CA ARG A 108 -2.35 29.46 3.56
C ARG A 108 -0.97 28.85 3.32
N THR A 109 -0.51 28.04 4.26
CA THR A 109 0.81 27.41 4.19
C THR A 109 0.69 25.93 4.52
N VAL A 110 1.27 25.08 3.66
CA VAL A 110 1.46 23.65 3.91
C VAL A 110 2.94 23.44 4.22
N VAL A 111 3.23 22.98 5.42
CA VAL A 111 4.56 22.54 5.84
C VAL A 111 4.58 21.01 5.80
N LEU A 112 5.51 20.43 5.06
CA LEU A 112 5.74 19.00 4.98
C LEU A 112 7.08 18.63 5.59
N LEU A 113 7.08 17.94 6.73
CA LEU A 113 8.26 17.20 7.20
C LEU A 113 8.21 15.81 6.59
N ASP A 114 9.00 15.60 5.55
CA ASP A 114 9.10 14.33 4.82
C ASP A 114 10.21 13.46 5.41
N GLU A 115 10.03 12.13 5.33
CA GLU A 115 10.91 11.14 5.96
C GLU A 115 11.26 11.48 7.42
N VAL A 116 10.25 11.86 8.19
CA VAL A 116 10.38 12.35 9.57
C VAL A 116 11.14 11.39 10.49
N SER A 117 11.15 10.10 10.21
CA SER A 117 11.92 9.12 10.97
C SER A 117 13.43 9.30 10.81
N TRP A 118 13.88 9.88 9.71
CA TRP A 118 15.27 10.23 9.47
C TRP A 118 15.63 11.54 10.18
N LEU A 119 14.79 12.57 10.08
CA LEU A 119 14.94 13.81 10.90
C LEU A 119 15.09 13.48 12.40
N ALA A 120 14.33 12.49 12.86
CA ALA A 120 14.31 12.09 14.27
C ALA A 120 15.42 11.09 14.67
N TYR A 121 16.22 10.60 13.73
CA TYR A 121 17.09 9.45 13.95
C TYR A 121 18.12 9.68 15.05
N PHE A 122 18.74 10.85 15.06
CA PHE A 122 19.81 11.21 16.00
C PHE A 122 19.28 11.87 17.30
N ASP A 123 17.98 12.23 17.36
CA ASP A 123 17.38 12.81 18.57
C ASP A 123 16.14 12.05 19.04
N LYS A 124 16.29 11.23 20.06
CA LYS A 124 15.18 10.48 20.67
C LYS A 124 14.06 11.37 21.21
N ARG A 125 14.32 12.65 21.44
CA ARG A 125 13.36 13.64 21.96
C ARG A 125 12.65 14.40 20.84
N PHE A 126 13.00 14.17 19.56
CA PHE A 126 12.45 14.89 18.41
C PHE A 126 10.90 14.99 18.46
N ALA A 127 10.21 13.87 18.64
CA ALA A 127 8.74 13.88 18.72
C ALA A 127 8.20 14.72 19.88
N ALA A 128 8.85 14.67 21.05
CA ALA A 128 8.48 15.50 22.19
C ALA A 128 8.75 16.99 21.93
N THR A 129 9.86 17.30 21.29
CA THR A 129 10.23 18.67 20.90
C THR A 129 9.27 19.22 19.84
N LEU A 130 8.91 18.43 18.83
CA LEU A 130 7.90 18.81 17.84
C LEU A 130 6.54 19.09 18.49
N LYS A 131 6.13 18.27 19.47
CA LYS A 131 4.90 18.51 20.23
C LYS A 131 4.95 19.83 20.99
N ILE A 132 6.10 20.19 21.60
CA ILE A 132 6.29 21.46 22.29
C ILE A 132 6.20 22.62 21.29
N ALA A 133 6.84 22.50 20.14
CA ALA A 133 6.76 23.50 19.07
C ALA A 133 5.31 23.66 18.56
N TRP A 134 4.60 22.56 18.38
CA TRP A 134 3.18 22.61 18.01
C TRP A 134 2.35 23.39 19.02
N ASP A 135 2.47 23.08 20.30
CA ASP A 135 1.64 23.68 21.36
C ASP A 135 1.94 25.16 21.60
N ASN A 136 3.17 25.62 21.36
CA ASN A 136 3.58 26.97 21.73
C ASN A 136 3.84 27.90 20.54
N MET A 137 3.99 27.35 19.33
CA MET A 137 4.35 28.07 18.11
C MET A 137 3.31 27.81 17.01
N PHE A 138 3.36 26.68 16.34
CA PHE A 138 2.63 26.38 15.12
C PHE A 138 1.11 26.49 15.25
N LYS A 139 0.53 26.17 16.39
CA LYS A 139 -0.92 26.29 16.61
C LYS A 139 -1.45 27.75 16.56
N ASN A 140 -0.56 28.74 16.52
CA ASN A 140 -0.96 30.14 16.43
C ASN A 140 -1.21 30.60 14.98
N HIS A 141 -0.76 29.81 13.97
CA HIS A 141 -0.93 30.12 12.56
C HIS A 141 -2.23 29.52 12.02
N ARG A 142 -3.30 30.29 11.95
CA ARG A 142 -4.66 29.79 11.60
C ARG A 142 -4.76 29.11 10.24
N GLN A 143 -3.92 29.51 9.28
CA GLN A 143 -3.91 29.00 7.91
C GLN A 143 -2.74 28.03 7.67
N LEU A 144 -2.35 27.25 8.71
CA LEU A 144 -1.28 26.28 8.64
C LEU A 144 -1.84 24.84 8.58
N VAL A 145 -1.42 24.08 7.56
CA VAL A 145 -1.50 22.63 7.55
C VAL A 145 -0.09 22.07 7.68
N PHE A 146 0.20 21.49 8.84
CA PHE A 146 1.50 20.91 9.17
C PHE A 146 1.44 19.40 9.01
N VAL A 147 2.18 18.85 8.05
CA VAL A 147 2.16 17.44 7.69
C VAL A 147 3.43 16.76 8.13
N VAL A 148 3.30 15.68 8.88
CA VAL A 148 4.38 14.78 9.26
C VAL A 148 4.27 13.51 8.42
N CYS A 149 5.25 13.27 7.56
CA CYS A 149 5.23 12.22 6.55
C CYS A 149 6.43 11.28 6.68
N GLY A 150 6.26 10.03 6.30
CA GLY A 150 7.37 9.08 6.22
C GLY A 150 6.95 7.70 5.73
N SER A 151 7.92 7.00 5.16
CA SER A 151 7.78 5.62 4.68
C SER A 151 7.86 4.59 5.82
N VAL A 152 8.58 4.92 6.91
CA VAL A 152 8.63 4.10 8.13
C VAL A 152 7.41 4.39 8.99
N SER A 153 6.28 3.83 8.58
CA SER A 153 4.98 4.05 9.22
C SER A 153 4.99 3.71 10.72
N THR A 154 5.84 2.76 11.15
CA THR A 154 5.98 2.35 12.56
C THR A 154 6.39 3.50 13.45
N TRP A 155 7.38 4.35 13.04
CA TRP A 155 7.82 5.49 13.84
C TRP A 155 6.68 6.51 14.04
N ILE A 156 6.02 6.90 12.96
CA ILE A 156 4.89 7.86 13.02
C ILE A 156 3.78 7.29 13.91
N LYS A 157 3.47 6.00 13.74
CA LYS A 157 2.44 5.34 14.53
C LYS A 157 2.77 5.34 16.01
N GLU A 158 3.95 4.84 16.41
CA GLU A 158 4.37 4.75 17.81
C GLU A 158 4.57 6.11 18.48
N LYS A 159 5.18 7.07 17.77
CA LYS A 159 5.61 8.34 18.35
C LYS A 159 4.55 9.44 18.28
N ILE A 160 3.64 9.36 17.31
CA ILE A 160 2.62 10.39 17.07
C ILE A 160 1.20 9.81 17.17
N VAL A 161 0.87 8.79 16.37
CA VAL A 161 -0.51 8.30 16.24
C VAL A 161 -1.00 7.67 17.54
N ASP A 162 -0.27 6.71 18.11
CA ASP A 162 -0.63 5.99 19.33
C ASP A 162 -0.13 6.71 20.61
N SER A 163 0.57 7.82 20.46
CA SER A 163 1.13 8.57 21.57
C SER A 163 0.07 9.39 22.29
N ARG A 164 -0.08 9.18 23.60
CA ARG A 164 -0.97 9.98 24.46
C ARG A 164 -0.65 11.49 24.41
N SER A 165 0.62 11.84 24.17
CA SER A 165 1.05 13.24 24.11
C SER A 165 0.50 14.00 22.89
N TYR A 166 0.12 13.28 21.83
CA TYR A 166 -0.49 13.85 20.62
C TYR A 166 -2.02 13.69 20.56
N TYR A 167 -2.62 13.11 21.60
CA TYR A 167 -4.08 12.98 21.66
C TYR A 167 -4.76 14.35 21.61
N GLY A 168 -5.77 14.49 20.74
CA GLY A 168 -6.50 15.75 20.54
C GLY A 168 -5.75 16.84 19.76
N ARG A 169 -4.52 16.59 19.25
CA ARG A 169 -3.75 17.54 18.44
C ARG A 169 -3.81 17.25 16.95
N ARG A 170 -3.92 15.99 16.59
CA ARG A 170 -4.04 15.58 15.19
C ARG A 170 -5.41 15.92 14.63
N SER A 171 -5.40 16.52 13.44
CA SER A 171 -6.62 16.84 12.69
C SER A 171 -7.00 15.73 11.72
N LEU A 172 -5.98 15.04 11.16
CA LEU A 172 -6.18 13.97 10.17
C LEU A 172 -5.03 12.97 10.24
N ASP A 173 -5.33 11.68 10.07
CA ASP A 173 -4.34 10.60 9.94
C ASP A 173 -4.58 9.90 8.61
N ILE A 174 -3.67 10.11 7.65
CA ILE A 174 -3.75 9.57 6.30
C ILE A 174 -2.88 8.34 6.17
N VAL A 175 -3.48 7.24 5.75
CA VAL A 175 -2.78 6.07 5.23
C VAL A 175 -2.99 6.03 3.73
N VAL A 176 -1.96 6.38 2.96
CA VAL A 176 -2.06 6.43 1.50
C VAL A 176 -2.11 5.01 0.94
N PRO A 177 -3.24 4.57 0.34
CA PRO A 177 -3.38 3.24 -0.24
C PRO A 177 -2.68 3.13 -1.61
N GLU A 178 -2.73 1.97 -2.25
CA GLU A 178 -2.46 1.84 -3.69
C GLU A 178 -3.45 2.68 -4.50
N LEU A 179 -3.10 3.02 -5.75
CA LEU A 179 -4.04 3.65 -6.68
C LEU A 179 -5.20 2.69 -6.97
N THR A 180 -6.40 3.24 -7.21
CA THR A 180 -7.52 2.42 -7.67
C THR A 180 -7.18 1.74 -8.99
N LEU A 181 -7.82 0.60 -9.28
CA LEU A 181 -7.58 -0.12 -10.55
C LEU A 181 -7.88 0.75 -11.76
N LYS A 182 -8.92 1.59 -11.64
CA LYS A 182 -9.28 2.57 -12.67
C LYS A 182 -8.19 3.63 -12.86
N ASP A 183 -7.60 4.15 -11.79
CA ASP A 183 -6.51 5.14 -11.88
C ASP A 183 -5.22 4.51 -12.38
N CYS A 184 -4.94 3.26 -12.02
CA CYS A 184 -3.83 2.51 -12.59
C CYS A 184 -3.92 2.44 -14.13
N ALA A 185 -5.10 2.20 -14.68
CA ALA A 185 -5.29 2.12 -16.13
C ALA A 185 -5.02 3.47 -16.86
N ARG A 186 -5.08 4.59 -16.16
CA ARG A 186 -4.80 5.93 -16.73
C ARG A 186 -3.35 6.11 -17.17
N PHE A 187 -2.42 5.33 -16.66
CA PHE A 187 -1.03 5.34 -17.16
C PHE A 187 -0.90 4.87 -18.61
N TRP A 188 -1.97 4.31 -19.18
CA TRP A 188 -2.08 3.97 -20.60
C TRP A 188 -3.05 4.89 -21.37
N SER A 189 -3.50 6.02 -20.80
CA SER A 189 -4.57 6.87 -21.36
C SER A 189 -4.33 7.29 -22.80
N GLY A 190 -3.09 7.64 -23.17
CA GLY A 190 -2.73 8.00 -24.55
C GLY A 190 -2.80 6.85 -25.57
N ARG A 191 -3.04 5.61 -25.12
CA ARG A 191 -3.10 4.39 -25.97
C ARG A 191 -4.10 3.37 -25.45
N SER A 192 -5.09 3.80 -24.69
CA SER A 192 -6.06 2.92 -24.04
C SER A 192 -6.81 1.99 -24.98
N ASP A 193 -7.03 2.41 -26.22
CA ASP A 193 -7.66 1.66 -27.30
C ASP A 193 -6.77 0.58 -27.94
N ARG A 194 -5.44 0.65 -27.73
CA ARG A 194 -4.43 -0.22 -28.35
C ARG A 194 -3.77 -1.19 -27.38
N VAL A 195 -3.96 -1.00 -26.07
CA VAL A 195 -3.38 -1.86 -25.04
C VAL A 195 -4.48 -2.80 -24.50
N SER A 196 -4.19 -4.08 -24.53
CA SER A 196 -5.15 -5.07 -24.04
C SER A 196 -5.33 -5.00 -22.52
N VAL A 197 -6.51 -5.36 -22.03
CA VAL A 197 -6.80 -5.50 -20.60
C VAL A 197 -5.82 -6.48 -19.95
N ARG A 198 -5.47 -7.54 -20.65
CA ARG A 198 -4.53 -8.56 -20.18
C ARG A 198 -3.11 -7.99 -19.99
N ASP A 199 -2.67 -7.11 -20.89
CA ASP A 199 -1.35 -6.46 -20.79
C ASP A 199 -1.29 -5.55 -19.55
N ILE A 200 -2.34 -4.76 -19.31
CA ILE A 200 -2.46 -3.94 -18.12
C ILE A 200 -2.42 -4.83 -16.87
N LEU A 201 -3.19 -5.90 -16.85
CA LEU A 201 -3.24 -6.83 -15.71
C LEU A 201 -1.91 -7.55 -15.49
N ASP A 202 -1.15 -7.91 -16.55
CA ASP A 202 0.17 -8.52 -16.40
C ASP A 202 1.16 -7.55 -15.72
N VAL A 203 1.13 -6.25 -16.07
CA VAL A 203 1.92 -5.23 -15.39
C VAL A 203 1.47 -5.07 -13.94
N LEU A 204 0.17 -4.91 -13.68
CA LEU A 204 -0.37 -4.77 -12.31
C LEU A 204 -0.13 -6.01 -11.44
N SER A 205 -0.01 -7.18 -12.05
CA SER A 205 0.38 -8.42 -11.34
C SER A 205 1.82 -8.36 -10.79
N ILE A 206 2.62 -7.41 -11.28
CA ILE A 206 4.01 -7.19 -10.84
C ILE A 206 4.11 -5.90 -10.00
N THR A 207 3.55 -4.80 -10.48
CA THR A 207 3.71 -3.48 -9.86
C THR A 207 2.74 -3.20 -8.73
N GLY A 208 1.61 -3.92 -8.66
CA GLY A 208 0.45 -3.46 -7.89
C GLY A 208 -0.02 -2.09 -8.38
N GLY A 209 -0.76 -1.38 -7.54
CA GLY A 209 -1.18 0.00 -7.76
C GLY A 209 -0.17 1.04 -7.24
N VAL A 210 1.14 0.76 -7.36
CA VAL A 210 2.20 1.67 -6.89
C VAL A 210 2.57 2.66 -7.98
N PRO A 211 2.27 3.98 -7.81
CA PRO A 211 2.44 4.98 -8.85
C PRO A 211 3.84 5.00 -9.45
N ARG A 212 4.88 5.00 -8.60
CA ARG A 212 6.27 5.10 -9.05
C ARG A 212 6.70 3.99 -10.01
N TYR A 213 6.12 2.80 -9.89
CA TYR A 213 6.40 1.72 -10.84
C TYR A 213 5.58 1.88 -12.13
N LEU A 214 4.36 2.41 -12.02
CA LEU A 214 3.49 2.65 -13.17
C LEU A 214 4.02 3.79 -14.05
N GLU A 215 4.65 4.81 -13.47
CA GLU A 215 5.36 5.88 -14.18
C GLU A 215 6.47 5.35 -15.11
N GLU A 216 7.08 4.22 -14.77
CA GLU A 216 8.10 3.58 -15.59
C GLU A 216 7.54 2.81 -16.79
N VAL A 217 6.23 2.62 -16.87
CA VAL A 217 5.62 1.88 -17.98
C VAL A 217 5.66 2.74 -19.24
N ASN A 218 6.19 2.17 -20.32
CA ASN A 218 6.07 2.76 -21.65
C ASN A 218 4.87 2.13 -22.39
N PRO A 219 3.76 2.86 -22.55
CA PRO A 219 2.56 2.33 -23.20
C PRO A 219 2.76 1.93 -24.68
N SER A 220 3.88 2.33 -25.28
CA SER A 220 4.22 2.01 -26.68
C SER A 220 4.97 0.69 -26.83
N GLN A 221 5.41 0.11 -25.74
CA GLN A 221 6.18 -1.14 -25.71
C GLN A 221 5.31 -2.31 -25.28
N SER A 222 5.72 -3.52 -25.66
CA SER A 222 5.10 -4.75 -25.14
C SER A 222 5.28 -4.87 -23.62
N VAL A 223 4.43 -5.67 -22.99
CA VAL A 223 4.60 -6.02 -21.55
C VAL A 223 5.99 -6.60 -21.30
N ASP A 224 6.43 -7.54 -22.14
CA ASP A 224 7.73 -8.19 -21.97
C ASP A 224 8.91 -7.21 -22.09
N ASP A 225 8.82 -6.21 -22.99
CA ASP A 225 9.84 -5.16 -23.11
C ASP A 225 9.86 -4.23 -21.88
N ASN A 226 8.69 -3.83 -21.39
CA ASN A 226 8.56 -3.07 -20.17
C ASN A 226 9.17 -3.83 -18.97
N ILE A 227 8.77 -5.08 -18.76
CA ILE A 227 9.27 -5.88 -17.65
C ILE A 227 10.76 -6.15 -17.76
N ARG A 228 11.28 -6.44 -18.97
CA ARG A 228 12.74 -6.57 -19.18
C ARG A 228 13.48 -5.30 -18.74
N ARG A 229 12.98 -4.12 -19.13
CA ARG A 229 13.58 -2.84 -18.77
C ARG A 229 13.45 -2.52 -17.28
N MET A 230 12.30 -2.80 -16.70
CA MET A 230 12.00 -2.45 -15.30
C MET A 230 12.60 -3.42 -14.28
N ALA A 231 12.85 -4.69 -14.64
CA ALA A 231 13.20 -5.75 -13.67
C ALA A 231 14.54 -6.47 -13.95
N PHE A 232 14.92 -6.64 -15.23
CA PHE A 232 15.98 -7.58 -15.62
C PHE A 232 17.20 -6.91 -16.25
N ARG A 233 17.49 -5.67 -15.84
CA ARG A 233 18.74 -4.96 -16.13
C ARG A 233 19.45 -4.58 -14.82
N PRO A 234 20.78 -4.41 -14.82
CA PRO A 234 21.54 -4.06 -13.61
C PRO A 234 21.05 -2.79 -12.91
N ASP A 235 20.61 -1.80 -13.70
CA ASP A 235 20.15 -0.49 -13.28
C ASP A 235 18.62 -0.38 -13.15
N SER A 236 17.87 -1.47 -13.36
CA SER A 236 16.41 -1.44 -13.37
C SER A 236 15.82 -1.14 -12.00
N ILE A 237 14.72 -0.37 -12.02
CA ILE A 237 14.06 0.11 -10.80
C ILE A 237 13.62 -1.04 -9.89
N LEU A 238 12.98 -2.08 -10.43
CA LEU A 238 12.50 -3.22 -9.64
C LEU A 238 13.64 -4.12 -9.13
N ARG A 239 14.84 -4.06 -9.73
CA ARG A 239 16.02 -4.77 -9.21
C ARG A 239 16.59 -4.07 -7.98
N ARG A 240 16.68 -2.76 -8.01
CA ARG A 240 17.32 -1.95 -6.95
C ARG A 240 16.40 -1.62 -5.79
N ASP A 241 15.13 -1.39 -6.07
CA ASP A 241 14.19 -0.86 -5.08
C ASP A 241 13.98 -1.77 -3.87
N PHE A 242 14.05 -3.08 -4.05
CA PHE A 242 13.89 -4.01 -2.93
C PHE A 242 14.96 -3.82 -1.87
N ASP A 243 16.21 -3.70 -2.28
CA ASP A 243 17.33 -3.53 -1.36
C ASP A 243 17.24 -2.18 -0.62
N GLU A 244 16.82 -1.11 -1.32
CA GLU A 244 16.59 0.19 -0.72
C GLU A 244 15.41 0.19 0.25
N MET A 245 14.26 -0.34 -0.20
CA MET A 245 13.07 -0.45 0.62
C MET A 245 13.34 -1.31 1.86
N PHE A 246 14.06 -2.42 1.69
CA PHE A 246 14.38 -3.32 2.77
C PHE A 246 15.27 -2.65 3.82
N LYS A 247 16.28 -1.87 3.41
CA LYS A 247 17.16 -1.12 4.32
C LYS A 247 16.41 -0.02 5.07
N ASP A 248 15.47 0.66 4.44
CA ASP A 248 14.75 1.79 5.05
C ASP A 248 13.65 1.33 6.01
N VAL A 249 12.88 0.33 5.60
CA VAL A 249 11.74 -0.17 6.38
C VAL A 249 12.20 -1.09 7.51
N ILE A 250 13.30 -1.84 7.29
CA ILE A 250 13.73 -2.91 8.20
C ILE A 250 14.98 -2.48 8.96
N THR A 251 14.77 -1.62 9.93
CA THR A 251 15.84 -1.16 10.84
C THR A 251 16.20 -2.17 11.92
N LYS A 252 15.27 -3.09 12.24
CA LYS A 252 15.47 -4.11 13.29
C LYS A 252 15.28 -5.51 12.73
N ARG A 253 16.23 -6.42 13.02
CA ARG A 253 16.15 -7.86 12.71
C ARG A 253 15.96 -8.16 11.21
N PRO A 254 16.77 -7.63 10.30
CA PRO A 254 16.58 -7.79 8.85
C PRO A 254 16.51 -9.27 8.40
N ARG A 255 17.33 -10.13 9.02
CA ARG A 255 17.33 -11.58 8.71
C ARG A 255 15.99 -12.24 9.03
N MET A 256 15.38 -11.92 10.20
CA MET A 256 14.07 -12.47 10.58
C MET A 256 12.96 -12.02 9.62
N VAL A 257 12.97 -10.76 9.25
CA VAL A 257 11.97 -10.18 8.32
C VAL A 257 12.11 -10.83 6.94
N ALA A 258 13.33 -11.04 6.45
CA ALA A 258 13.55 -11.74 5.19
C ALA A 258 12.99 -13.17 5.23
N MET A 259 13.28 -13.94 6.29
CA MET A 259 12.77 -15.31 6.45
C MET A 259 11.22 -15.34 6.48
N VAL A 260 10.59 -14.38 7.15
CA VAL A 260 9.11 -14.27 7.20
C VAL A 260 8.54 -13.96 5.82
N LEU A 261 9.14 -13.04 5.06
CA LEU A 261 8.72 -12.75 3.69
C LEU A 261 8.85 -13.97 2.78
N GLU A 262 9.95 -14.71 2.89
CA GLU A 262 10.18 -15.94 2.12
C GLU A 262 9.12 -17.00 2.43
N ALA A 263 8.76 -17.19 3.70
CA ALA A 263 7.71 -18.12 4.08
C ALA A 263 6.34 -17.76 3.47
N LEU A 264 6.05 -16.46 3.32
CA LEU A 264 4.75 -15.97 2.81
C LEU A 264 4.65 -15.93 1.27
N VAL A 265 5.73 -16.20 0.55
CA VAL A 265 5.75 -16.11 -0.92
C VAL A 265 4.74 -17.05 -1.58
N ASP A 266 4.59 -18.27 -1.05
CA ASP A 266 3.75 -19.31 -1.64
C ASP A 266 2.30 -19.31 -1.12
N GLY A 267 1.97 -18.41 -0.20
CA GLY A 267 0.59 -18.27 0.27
C GLY A 267 0.45 -17.68 1.67
N PRO A 268 -0.78 -17.41 2.09
CA PRO A 268 -1.05 -16.86 3.40
C PRO A 268 -0.90 -17.92 4.49
N MET A 269 -0.26 -17.53 5.60
CA MET A 269 0.05 -18.39 6.75
C MET A 269 -0.37 -17.74 8.07
N THR A 270 -0.66 -18.57 9.07
CA THR A 270 -0.75 -18.15 10.48
C THR A 270 0.65 -17.94 11.06
N MET A 271 0.74 -17.24 12.18
CA MET A 271 2.04 -17.05 12.87
C MET A 271 2.69 -18.38 13.27
N SER A 272 1.90 -19.40 13.62
CA SER A 272 2.39 -20.73 13.94
C SER A 272 2.97 -21.44 12.72
N GLU A 273 2.27 -21.38 11.57
CA GLU A 273 2.73 -21.95 10.29
C GLU A 273 4.03 -21.27 9.83
N ILE A 274 4.12 -19.93 9.93
CA ILE A 274 5.34 -19.16 9.62
C ILE A 274 6.50 -19.63 10.52
N SER A 275 6.26 -19.67 11.84
CA SER A 275 7.29 -20.08 12.80
C SER A 275 7.81 -21.49 12.52
N GLY A 276 6.93 -22.42 12.16
CA GLY A 276 7.32 -23.78 11.72
C GLY A 276 8.14 -23.78 10.45
N ALA A 277 7.70 -23.01 9.43
CA ALA A 277 8.40 -22.93 8.14
C ALA A 277 9.83 -22.37 8.26
N ILE A 278 10.05 -21.39 9.15
CA ILE A 278 11.38 -20.79 9.36
C ILE A 278 12.19 -21.47 10.49
N SER A 279 11.66 -22.55 11.05
CA SER A 279 12.28 -23.31 12.15
C SER A 279 12.64 -22.44 13.39
N VAL A 280 11.76 -21.50 13.74
CA VAL A 280 11.91 -20.61 14.89
C VAL A 280 10.70 -20.75 15.80
N GLY A 281 10.91 -20.76 17.12
CA GLY A 281 9.79 -20.82 18.07
C GLY A 281 8.79 -19.67 17.90
N VAL A 282 7.51 -19.96 18.09
CA VAL A 282 6.45 -18.94 18.13
C VAL A 282 6.75 -17.97 19.26
N GLY A 283 6.98 -16.69 18.94
CA GLY A 283 7.36 -15.72 19.97
C GLY A 283 7.49 -14.28 19.46
N GLY A 284 7.94 -13.41 20.35
CA GLY A 284 8.02 -11.96 20.15
C GLY A 284 8.82 -11.53 18.92
N ASN A 285 9.82 -12.31 18.49
CA ASN A 285 10.64 -11.97 17.33
C ASN A 285 9.88 -12.09 16.01
N VAL A 286 9.11 -13.18 15.82
CA VAL A 286 8.26 -13.39 14.63
C VAL A 286 7.12 -12.37 14.63
N SER A 287 6.47 -12.15 15.78
CA SER A 287 5.42 -11.15 15.92
C SER A 287 5.91 -9.73 15.61
N ALA A 288 7.09 -9.35 16.07
CA ALA A 288 7.68 -8.04 15.77
C ALA A 288 8.00 -7.88 14.29
N ALA A 289 8.56 -8.91 13.63
CA ALA A 289 8.81 -8.90 12.20
C ALA A 289 7.52 -8.77 11.38
N LEU A 290 6.47 -9.53 11.75
CA LEU A 290 5.16 -9.44 11.10
C LEU A 290 4.54 -8.05 11.27
N ASN A 291 4.58 -7.47 12.48
CA ASN A 291 4.08 -6.13 12.73
C ASN A 291 4.81 -5.09 11.86
N GLN A 292 6.13 -5.19 11.76
CA GLN A 292 6.95 -4.30 10.94
C GLN A 292 6.55 -4.40 9.45
N LEU A 293 6.35 -5.61 8.93
CA LEU A 293 5.92 -5.84 7.55
C LEU A 293 4.50 -5.34 7.27
N VAL A 294 3.60 -5.48 8.24
CA VAL A 294 2.21 -4.97 8.13
C VAL A 294 2.22 -3.44 8.11
N GLU A 295 2.95 -2.79 9.01
CA GLU A 295 3.06 -1.33 9.05
C GLU A 295 3.75 -0.77 7.78
N ALA A 296 4.65 -1.55 7.18
CA ALA A 296 5.27 -1.21 5.90
C ALA A 296 4.33 -1.37 4.69
N GLY A 297 3.16 -1.99 4.86
CA GLY A 297 2.22 -2.27 3.78
C GLY A 297 2.64 -3.41 2.86
N LEU A 298 3.62 -4.23 3.25
CA LEU A 298 4.10 -5.36 2.45
C LEU A 298 3.33 -6.65 2.73
N VAL A 299 2.80 -6.79 3.94
CA VAL A 299 2.02 -7.93 4.41
C VAL A 299 0.68 -7.44 4.95
N ALA A 300 -0.40 -8.05 4.51
CA ALA A 300 -1.71 -7.87 5.12
C ALA A 300 -1.89 -8.83 6.29
N ARG A 301 -2.55 -8.34 7.34
CA ARG A 301 -3.07 -9.14 8.43
C ARG A 301 -4.56 -9.32 8.19
N ASP A 302 -4.95 -10.45 7.65
CA ASP A 302 -6.33 -10.76 7.36
C ASP A 302 -7.05 -11.16 8.66
N ILE A 303 -7.94 -10.28 9.11
CA ILE A 303 -8.78 -10.48 10.31
C ILE A 303 -10.19 -10.76 9.84
N GLY A 304 -10.58 -12.03 9.88
CA GLY A 304 -11.92 -12.46 9.49
C GLY A 304 -12.91 -12.43 10.67
N MET A 305 -14.19 -12.29 10.33
CA MET A 305 -15.29 -12.49 11.27
C MET A 305 -15.88 -13.87 11.07
N ASN A 306 -16.28 -14.54 12.14
CA ASN A 306 -16.99 -15.80 12.06
C ASN A 306 -18.36 -15.58 11.41
N PRO A 307 -18.66 -16.19 10.25
CA PRO A 307 -19.92 -15.93 9.53
C PRO A 307 -21.18 -16.39 10.28
N GLU A 308 -21.03 -17.29 11.26
CA GLU A 308 -22.13 -17.84 12.06
C GLU A 308 -22.45 -16.99 13.31
N THR A 309 -21.41 -16.49 13.99
CA THR A 309 -21.56 -15.75 15.26
C THR A 309 -21.33 -14.25 15.11
N GLY A 310 -20.63 -13.79 14.08
CA GLY A 310 -20.23 -12.41 13.92
C GLY A 310 -19.03 -11.99 14.77
N ASP A 311 -18.41 -12.92 15.52
CA ASP A 311 -17.24 -12.62 16.32
C ASP A 311 -15.95 -12.60 15.51
N GLU A 312 -14.96 -11.82 15.94
CA GLU A 312 -13.62 -11.82 15.34
C GLU A 312 -12.98 -13.21 15.48
N ILE A 313 -12.46 -13.75 14.36
CA ILE A 313 -11.71 -14.99 14.35
C ILE A 313 -10.35 -14.74 15.01
N ARG A 314 -10.06 -15.46 16.11
CA ARG A 314 -8.81 -15.30 16.86
C ARG A 314 -7.57 -15.68 16.08
N GLU A 315 -7.66 -16.67 15.18
CA GLU A 315 -6.57 -17.08 14.31
C GLU A 315 -6.41 -16.08 13.17
N ARG A 316 -5.32 -15.32 13.21
CA ARG A 316 -4.96 -14.31 12.19
C ARG A 316 -4.09 -14.95 11.13
N ARG A 317 -4.38 -14.66 9.86
CA ARG A 317 -3.52 -15.04 8.74
C ARG A 317 -2.78 -13.83 8.20
N TYR A 318 -1.55 -14.08 7.78
CA TYR A 318 -0.70 -13.08 7.19
C TYR A 318 -0.51 -13.44 5.72
N ARG A 319 -0.72 -12.48 4.85
CA ARG A 319 -0.64 -12.62 3.41
C ARG A 319 0.37 -11.61 2.86
N LEU A 320 1.31 -12.08 2.01
CA LEU A 320 2.16 -11.18 1.24
C LEU A 320 1.27 -10.41 0.25
N SER A 321 0.87 -9.19 0.63
CA SER A 321 -0.06 -8.35 -0.11
C SER A 321 0.59 -7.52 -1.21
N ASP A 322 1.90 -7.36 -1.17
CA ASP A 322 2.66 -6.62 -2.16
C ASP A 322 3.06 -7.52 -3.34
N ASN A 323 2.49 -7.23 -4.53
CA ASN A 323 2.74 -8.02 -5.73
C ASN A 323 4.19 -7.90 -6.21
N TYR A 324 4.80 -6.70 -6.09
CA TYR A 324 6.19 -6.50 -6.48
C TYR A 324 7.15 -7.31 -5.61
N VAL A 325 6.95 -7.34 -4.30
CA VAL A 325 7.79 -8.14 -3.40
C VAL A 325 7.71 -9.62 -3.74
N ARG A 326 6.52 -10.15 -4.05
CA ARG A 326 6.36 -11.53 -4.53
C ARG A 326 7.13 -11.78 -5.81
N PHE A 327 7.00 -10.89 -6.80
CA PHE A 327 7.71 -10.99 -8.08
C PHE A 327 9.22 -10.92 -7.89
N TYR A 328 9.70 -10.00 -7.04
CA TYR A 328 11.11 -9.88 -6.72
C TYR A 328 11.68 -11.17 -6.12
N LEU A 329 11.03 -11.72 -5.11
CA LEU A 329 11.50 -12.92 -4.40
C LEU A 329 11.50 -14.15 -5.30
N LYS A 330 10.52 -14.27 -6.21
CA LYS A 330 10.40 -15.43 -7.11
C LYS A 330 11.28 -15.34 -8.35
N PHE A 331 11.46 -14.17 -8.94
CA PHE A 331 12.08 -14.07 -10.26
C PHE A 331 13.33 -13.19 -10.32
N ILE A 332 13.37 -12.07 -9.60
CA ILE A 332 14.51 -11.15 -9.65
C ILE A 332 15.65 -11.66 -8.75
N ARG A 333 15.33 -11.95 -7.49
CA ARG A 333 16.35 -12.35 -6.50
C ARG A 333 17.15 -13.61 -6.90
N PRO A 334 16.53 -14.70 -7.39
CA PRO A 334 17.28 -15.87 -7.84
C PRO A 334 18.24 -15.58 -9.01
N ALA A 335 17.86 -14.63 -9.87
CA ALA A 335 18.63 -14.22 -11.04
C ALA A 335 19.55 -13.00 -10.78
N ALA A 336 19.57 -12.45 -9.56
CA ALA A 336 20.23 -11.18 -9.25
C ALA A 336 21.69 -11.11 -9.72
N LYS A 337 22.49 -12.16 -9.46
CA LYS A 337 23.90 -12.21 -9.86
C LYS A 337 24.11 -12.10 -11.37
N THR A 338 23.26 -12.77 -12.16
CA THR A 338 23.34 -12.74 -13.63
C THR A 338 22.77 -11.47 -14.20
N ILE A 339 21.76 -10.87 -13.54
CA ILE A 339 21.23 -9.55 -13.89
C ILE A 339 22.32 -8.49 -13.67
N ASP A 340 22.93 -8.46 -12.49
CA ASP A 340 23.96 -7.47 -12.13
C ASP A 340 25.20 -7.59 -13.03
N ALA A 341 25.55 -8.82 -13.45
CA ALA A 341 26.61 -9.07 -14.42
C ALA A 341 26.23 -8.75 -15.88
N GLY A 342 24.98 -8.36 -16.16
CA GLY A 342 24.48 -8.08 -17.52
C GLY A 342 24.38 -9.33 -18.40
N THR A 343 24.45 -10.53 -17.84
CA THR A 343 24.44 -11.81 -18.58
C THR A 343 23.07 -12.49 -18.58
N PHE A 344 22.11 -11.99 -17.79
CA PHE A 344 20.76 -12.54 -17.75
C PHE A 344 20.04 -12.36 -19.09
N ARG A 345 19.45 -13.44 -19.60
CA ARG A 345 18.72 -13.47 -20.87
C ARG A 345 17.22 -13.58 -20.62
N TYR A 346 16.56 -12.44 -20.48
CA TYR A 346 15.10 -12.39 -20.43
C TYR A 346 14.52 -12.52 -21.84
N SER A 347 13.49 -13.34 -22.01
CA SER A 347 12.72 -13.46 -23.25
C SER A 347 11.28 -13.01 -23.06
N ARG A 348 10.54 -13.64 -22.16
CA ARG A 348 9.15 -13.33 -21.84
C ARG A 348 8.72 -13.92 -20.49
N LEU A 349 7.71 -13.32 -19.86
CA LEU A 349 7.14 -13.79 -18.59
C LEU A 349 6.72 -15.26 -18.62
N GLY A 350 6.06 -15.69 -19.70
CA GLY A 350 5.56 -17.05 -19.86
C GLY A 350 6.65 -18.15 -19.92
N ARG A 351 7.94 -17.78 -19.95
CA ARG A 351 9.06 -18.73 -19.83
C ARG A 351 9.39 -19.11 -18.40
N PHE A 352 8.94 -18.34 -17.42
CA PHE A 352 9.09 -18.73 -16.03
C PHE A 352 8.04 -19.79 -15.67
N GLU A 353 8.47 -20.96 -15.24
CA GLU A 353 7.59 -22.09 -14.91
C GLU A 353 6.50 -21.71 -13.88
N GLU A 354 6.91 -20.95 -12.85
CA GLU A 354 6.01 -20.52 -11.77
C GLU A 354 5.13 -19.32 -12.13
N TRP A 355 5.30 -18.70 -13.32
CA TRP A 355 4.56 -17.46 -13.66
C TRP A 355 3.05 -17.65 -13.62
N ASN A 356 2.54 -18.79 -14.09
CA ASN A 356 1.10 -19.06 -14.08
C ASN A 356 0.51 -19.11 -12.66
N ALA A 357 1.25 -19.65 -11.70
CA ALA A 357 0.84 -19.66 -10.30
C ALA A 357 0.94 -18.25 -9.69
N VAL A 358 2.06 -17.56 -9.91
CA VAL A 358 2.30 -16.21 -9.38
C VAL A 358 1.27 -15.20 -9.90
N LYS A 359 0.93 -15.22 -11.19
CA LYS A 359 -0.09 -14.32 -11.74
C LYS A 359 -1.49 -14.57 -11.18
N GLY A 360 -1.82 -15.82 -10.81
CA GLY A 360 -3.06 -16.16 -10.11
C GLY A 360 -3.12 -15.51 -8.73
N PHE A 361 -2.10 -15.76 -7.90
CA PHE A 361 -1.97 -15.11 -6.60
C PHE A 361 -1.92 -13.58 -6.68
N ALA A 362 -1.24 -13.03 -7.68
CA ALA A 362 -1.16 -11.60 -7.88
C ALA A 362 -2.53 -10.99 -8.23
N PHE A 363 -3.33 -11.70 -9.02
CA PHE A 363 -4.69 -11.27 -9.34
C PHE A 363 -5.60 -11.35 -8.12
N GLU A 364 -5.57 -12.46 -7.36
CA GLU A 364 -6.28 -12.57 -6.08
C GLU A 364 -5.91 -11.41 -5.14
N ASN A 365 -4.61 -11.15 -4.94
CA ASN A 365 -4.12 -10.03 -4.12
C ASN A 365 -4.64 -8.68 -4.61
N LEU A 366 -4.58 -8.44 -5.91
CA LEU A 366 -5.03 -7.19 -6.52
C LEU A 366 -6.51 -6.94 -6.21
N ILE A 367 -7.35 -7.96 -6.39
CA ILE A 367 -8.79 -7.85 -6.11
C ILE A 367 -9.07 -7.72 -4.61
N VAL A 368 -8.39 -8.51 -3.77
CA VAL A 368 -8.56 -8.42 -2.30
C VAL A 368 -8.11 -7.06 -1.77
N ASN A 369 -7.00 -6.51 -2.25
CA ASN A 369 -6.51 -5.18 -1.84
C ASN A 369 -7.47 -4.06 -2.29
N HIS A 370 -8.21 -4.26 -3.39
CA HIS A 370 -9.13 -3.30 -3.98
C HIS A 370 -10.61 -3.70 -3.81
N TYR A 371 -10.94 -4.47 -2.78
CA TYR A 371 -12.31 -4.97 -2.57
C TYR A 371 -13.36 -3.85 -2.55
N GLY A 372 -12.99 -2.65 -2.11
CA GLY A 372 -13.87 -1.48 -2.10
C GLY A 372 -14.43 -1.15 -3.48
N GLU A 373 -13.66 -1.39 -4.55
CA GLU A 373 -14.09 -1.17 -5.92
C GLU A 373 -15.11 -2.20 -6.42
N LEU A 374 -15.28 -3.32 -5.70
CA LEU A 374 -16.31 -4.32 -6.00
C LEU A 374 -17.68 -3.95 -5.42
N LEU A 375 -17.72 -3.18 -4.33
CA LEU A 375 -18.95 -2.92 -3.57
C LEU A 375 -20.11 -2.37 -4.41
N PRO A 376 -19.89 -1.44 -5.36
CA PRO A 376 -20.96 -0.97 -6.24
C PRO A 376 -21.55 -2.09 -7.11
N TYR A 377 -20.72 -2.99 -7.63
CA TYR A 377 -21.15 -4.13 -8.47
C TYR A 377 -21.86 -5.22 -7.67
N LEU A 378 -21.57 -5.31 -6.38
CA LEU A 378 -22.19 -6.24 -5.44
C LEU A 378 -23.45 -5.64 -4.78
N HIS A 379 -23.83 -4.41 -5.15
CA HIS A 379 -24.91 -3.65 -4.51
C HIS A 379 -24.73 -3.50 -2.98
N LEU A 380 -23.47 -3.33 -2.55
CA LEU A 380 -23.07 -3.15 -1.16
C LEU A 380 -22.50 -1.75 -0.87
N GLY A 381 -22.58 -0.81 -1.82
CA GLY A 381 -21.89 0.49 -1.73
C GLY A 381 -22.24 1.34 -0.49
N GLU A 382 -23.47 1.23 0.02
CA GLU A 382 -23.92 1.93 1.25
C GLU A 382 -23.90 1.03 2.49
N SER A 383 -23.50 -0.23 2.35
CA SER A 383 -23.48 -1.20 3.44
C SER A 383 -22.24 -1.05 4.28
N HIS A 384 -22.38 -1.08 5.61
CA HIS A 384 -21.22 -1.18 6.49
C HIS A 384 -20.56 -2.57 6.36
N VAL A 385 -19.33 -2.62 5.85
CA VAL A 385 -18.54 -3.82 5.71
C VAL A 385 -17.73 -4.06 6.99
N TYR A 386 -17.95 -5.18 7.67
CA TYR A 386 -17.21 -5.56 8.88
C TYR A 386 -15.89 -6.24 8.57
N SER A 387 -15.87 -7.05 7.50
CA SER A 387 -14.72 -7.81 7.07
C SER A 387 -14.77 -8.04 5.57
N ALA A 388 -13.62 -7.94 4.91
CA ALA A 388 -13.44 -8.27 3.50
C ALA A 388 -12.05 -8.89 3.34
N VAL A 389 -11.95 -10.19 3.61
CA VAL A 389 -10.69 -10.94 3.64
C VAL A 389 -10.84 -12.34 3.07
N PRO A 390 -9.75 -12.98 2.64
CA PRO A 390 -9.76 -14.41 2.32
C PRO A 390 -10.23 -15.22 3.53
N TYR A 391 -11.12 -16.18 3.31
CA TYR A 391 -11.66 -17.02 4.37
C TYR A 391 -11.16 -18.46 4.25
N ARG A 392 -10.65 -19.01 5.33
CA ARG A 392 -10.22 -20.40 5.40
C ARG A 392 -10.74 -21.06 6.67
N LYS A 393 -11.31 -22.26 6.52
CA LYS A 393 -11.71 -23.11 7.63
C LYS A 393 -11.12 -24.50 7.42
N ASN A 394 -10.31 -24.96 8.36
CA ASN A 394 -9.76 -26.30 8.34
C ASN A 394 -10.90 -27.32 8.49
N GLY A 395 -10.80 -28.44 7.78
CA GLY A 395 -11.77 -29.52 7.84
C GLY A 395 -11.09 -30.87 8.03
N PRO A 396 -11.83 -31.89 8.50
CA PRO A 396 -11.31 -33.25 8.65
C PRO A 396 -10.81 -33.80 7.30
N LYS A 397 -9.69 -34.54 7.32
CA LYS A 397 -9.07 -35.18 6.14
C LYS A 397 -8.77 -34.24 4.97
N GLY A 398 -8.33 -32.99 5.26
CA GLY A 398 -7.94 -32.03 4.22
C GLY A 398 -9.12 -31.39 3.45
N LYS A 399 -10.38 -31.69 3.79
CA LYS A 399 -11.57 -31.06 3.20
C LYS A 399 -11.89 -29.72 3.84
N GLY A 400 -10.92 -28.79 3.86
CA GLY A 400 -11.10 -27.42 4.31
C GLY A 400 -12.02 -26.63 3.38
N LEU A 401 -12.60 -25.51 3.86
CA LEU A 401 -13.28 -24.52 3.06
C LEU A 401 -12.32 -23.36 2.80
N GLN A 402 -12.13 -23.00 1.54
CA GLN A 402 -11.39 -21.82 1.13
C GLN A 402 -12.26 -20.95 0.23
N ILE A 403 -12.36 -19.66 0.56
CA ILE A 403 -13.04 -18.63 -0.22
C ILE A 403 -12.01 -17.55 -0.49
N ASP A 404 -11.86 -17.12 -1.74
CA ASP A 404 -10.81 -16.17 -2.15
C ASP A 404 -11.03 -14.80 -1.51
N LEU A 405 -12.29 -14.35 -1.41
CA LEU A 405 -12.66 -13.16 -0.67
C LEU A 405 -14.07 -13.33 -0.08
N LEU A 406 -14.20 -13.20 1.23
CA LEU A 406 -15.49 -13.16 1.92
C LEU A 406 -15.73 -11.73 2.40
N ILE A 407 -16.75 -11.08 1.84
CA ILE A 407 -17.19 -9.74 2.26
C ILE A 407 -18.40 -9.91 3.18
N GLN A 408 -18.28 -9.37 4.39
CA GLN A 408 -19.28 -9.56 5.45
C GLN A 408 -19.87 -8.23 5.89
N THR A 409 -21.19 -8.15 5.84
CA THR A 409 -21.99 -7.06 6.37
C THR A 409 -22.95 -7.59 7.45
N ARG A 410 -23.71 -6.72 8.09
CA ARG A 410 -24.67 -7.11 9.14
C ARG A 410 -25.67 -8.19 8.69
N ARG A 411 -26.08 -8.18 7.41
CA ARG A 411 -27.14 -9.05 6.90
C ARG A 411 -26.74 -9.84 5.66
N SER A 412 -25.50 -9.77 5.24
CA SER A 412 -25.07 -10.40 4.00
C SER A 412 -23.64 -10.92 4.09
N GLN A 413 -23.46 -12.14 3.57
CA GLN A 413 -22.17 -12.79 3.35
C GLN A 413 -21.99 -12.91 1.83
N CYS A 414 -21.03 -12.19 1.25
CA CYS A 414 -20.74 -12.29 -0.16
C CYS A 414 -19.50 -13.16 -0.39
N VAL A 415 -19.73 -14.33 -0.99
CA VAL A 415 -18.69 -15.28 -1.42
C VAL A 415 -18.20 -14.82 -2.78
N VAL A 416 -17.01 -14.25 -2.84
CA VAL A 416 -16.40 -13.80 -4.09
C VAL A 416 -15.33 -14.79 -4.51
N GLU A 417 -15.53 -15.39 -5.67
CA GLU A 417 -14.56 -16.23 -6.36
C GLU A 417 -13.74 -15.36 -7.32
N ILE A 418 -12.41 -15.55 -7.33
CA ILE A 418 -11.49 -14.77 -8.17
C ILE A 418 -10.75 -15.72 -9.09
N LYS A 419 -10.95 -15.58 -10.41
CA LYS A 419 -10.37 -16.52 -11.39
C LYS A 419 -9.64 -15.76 -12.51
N ARG A 420 -8.40 -16.17 -12.74
CA ARG A 420 -7.61 -15.76 -13.91
C ARG A 420 -7.24 -16.98 -14.73
N LYS A 421 -7.96 -17.22 -15.82
CA LYS A 421 -7.77 -18.37 -16.74
C LYS A 421 -8.07 -17.95 -18.17
N ASN A 422 -7.48 -18.66 -19.14
CA ASN A 422 -7.82 -18.41 -20.55
C ASN A 422 -9.32 -18.63 -20.81
N THR A 423 -9.87 -19.74 -20.31
CA THR A 423 -11.29 -20.04 -20.42
C THR A 423 -11.85 -20.52 -19.07
N ILE A 424 -12.99 -19.98 -18.69
CA ILE A 424 -13.72 -20.30 -17.47
C ILE A 424 -15.04 -20.97 -17.89
N GLY A 425 -15.15 -22.27 -17.64
CA GLY A 425 -16.32 -23.06 -17.97
C GLY A 425 -17.33 -23.20 -16.83
N ARG A 426 -18.47 -23.89 -17.08
CA ARG A 426 -19.59 -24.05 -16.14
C ARG A 426 -19.18 -24.68 -14.79
N GLY A 427 -18.13 -25.50 -14.75
CA GLY A 427 -17.63 -26.07 -13.47
C GLY A 427 -17.35 -25.10 -12.36
N ILE A 428 -17.17 -23.78 -12.68
CA ILE A 428 -17.01 -22.74 -11.67
C ILE A 428 -18.29 -22.55 -10.82
N VAL A 429 -19.45 -22.77 -11.42
CA VAL A 429 -20.74 -22.67 -10.71
C VAL A 429 -20.81 -23.77 -9.63
N ASP A 430 -20.48 -25.01 -9.98
CA ASP A 430 -20.49 -26.13 -9.04
C ASP A 430 -19.45 -25.94 -7.92
N GLU A 431 -18.26 -25.40 -8.25
CA GLU A 431 -17.21 -25.07 -7.28
C GLU A 431 -17.71 -24.06 -6.25
N VAL A 432 -18.31 -22.94 -6.70
CA VAL A 432 -18.78 -21.88 -5.81
C VAL A 432 -20.04 -22.30 -5.05
N ALA A 433 -20.94 -23.04 -5.68
CA ALA A 433 -22.12 -23.59 -5.01
C ALA A 433 -21.74 -24.52 -3.84
N GLU A 434 -20.68 -25.33 -4.00
CA GLU A 434 -20.15 -26.14 -2.92
C GLU A 434 -19.57 -25.29 -1.77
N LYS A 435 -18.85 -24.19 -2.10
CA LYS A 435 -18.31 -23.26 -1.10
C LYS A 435 -19.44 -22.59 -0.31
N VAL A 436 -20.48 -22.10 -1.00
CA VAL A 436 -21.68 -21.49 -0.39
C VAL A 436 -22.41 -22.47 0.51
N ARG A 437 -22.65 -23.71 0.05
CA ARG A 437 -23.34 -24.74 0.83
C ARG A 437 -22.59 -25.12 2.11
N ARG A 438 -21.24 -25.06 2.08
CA ARG A 438 -20.37 -25.39 3.22
C ARG A 438 -20.14 -24.22 4.17
N LEU A 439 -20.43 -23.00 3.73
CA LEU A 439 -20.32 -21.81 4.56
C LEU A 439 -21.49 -21.79 5.56
N LYS A 440 -21.18 -22.07 6.82
CA LYS A 440 -22.14 -21.85 7.90
C LYS A 440 -22.28 -20.36 8.15
N HIS A 441 -23.48 -19.86 8.24
CA HIS A 441 -23.79 -18.46 8.49
C HIS A 441 -24.96 -18.28 9.44
N ALA A 442 -25.13 -17.08 10.01
CA ALA A 442 -26.27 -16.77 10.86
C ALA A 442 -27.60 -16.92 10.08
N PRO A 443 -28.69 -17.41 10.72
CA PRO A 443 -29.97 -17.67 10.06
C PRO A 443 -30.60 -16.43 9.41
N ASP A 444 -30.32 -15.24 9.94
CA ASP A 444 -30.84 -13.94 9.45
C ASP A 444 -29.88 -13.24 8.49
N SER A 445 -28.83 -13.92 8.04
CA SER A 445 -27.86 -13.44 7.07
C SER A 445 -28.05 -14.12 5.70
N SER A 446 -28.17 -13.34 4.64
CA SER A 446 -28.22 -13.84 3.27
C SER A 446 -26.82 -14.16 2.77
N VAL A 447 -26.69 -15.22 1.97
CA VAL A 447 -25.44 -15.54 1.26
C VAL A 447 -25.62 -15.20 -0.22
N ARG A 448 -24.64 -14.48 -0.77
CA ARG A 448 -24.54 -14.10 -2.19
C ARG A 448 -23.28 -14.69 -2.79
N ALA A 449 -23.32 -14.97 -4.07
CA ALA A 449 -22.17 -15.48 -4.83
C ALA A 449 -21.78 -14.50 -5.92
N ALA A 450 -20.49 -14.20 -6.01
CA ALA A 450 -19.95 -13.34 -7.06
C ALA A 450 -18.72 -13.97 -7.71
N LEU A 451 -18.52 -13.69 -8.99
CA LEU A 451 -17.36 -14.10 -9.76
C LEU A 451 -16.63 -12.85 -10.28
N VAL A 452 -15.37 -12.66 -9.88
CA VAL A 452 -14.44 -11.69 -10.47
C VAL A 452 -13.44 -12.41 -11.34
N TYR A 453 -13.31 -12.02 -12.61
CA TYR A 453 -12.52 -12.82 -13.52
C TYR A 453 -11.75 -12.03 -14.58
N ASP A 454 -10.66 -12.67 -15.07
CA ASP A 454 -9.94 -12.32 -16.29
C ASP A 454 -9.82 -13.56 -17.19
N GLY A 455 -10.25 -13.41 -18.45
CA GLY A 455 -10.27 -14.45 -19.47
C GLY A 455 -11.61 -14.58 -20.17
N ASP A 456 -11.77 -15.63 -20.97
CA ASP A 456 -13.02 -15.90 -21.69
C ASP A 456 -13.99 -16.68 -20.80
N LEU A 457 -15.18 -16.15 -20.62
CA LEU A 457 -16.24 -16.79 -19.84
C LEU A 457 -17.20 -17.53 -20.77
N ALA A 458 -17.39 -18.83 -20.54
CA ALA A 458 -18.33 -19.60 -21.30
C ALA A 458 -19.77 -19.08 -21.09
N GLU A 459 -20.56 -18.99 -22.16
CA GLU A 459 -21.95 -18.50 -22.14
C GLU A 459 -22.85 -19.25 -21.15
N THR A 460 -22.53 -20.50 -20.86
CA THR A 460 -23.24 -21.35 -19.89
C THR A 460 -23.12 -20.85 -18.45
N VAL A 461 -22.11 -20.03 -18.10
CA VAL A 461 -21.93 -19.53 -16.75
C VAL A 461 -22.95 -18.44 -16.41
N PRO A 462 -23.10 -17.35 -17.20
CA PRO A 462 -24.15 -16.35 -16.95
C PRO A 462 -25.54 -16.93 -17.19
N ALA A 463 -25.71 -17.86 -18.13
CA ALA A 463 -27.01 -18.52 -18.44
C ALA A 463 -27.54 -19.38 -17.28
N ASP A 464 -26.66 -19.88 -16.41
CA ASP A 464 -27.02 -20.65 -15.22
C ASP A 464 -27.78 -19.81 -14.17
N GLY A 465 -27.53 -18.48 -14.13
CA GLY A 465 -28.20 -17.56 -13.21
C GLY A 465 -27.81 -17.73 -11.75
N TYR A 466 -26.73 -18.47 -11.44
CA TYR A 466 -26.31 -18.78 -10.09
C TYR A 466 -25.64 -17.57 -9.39
N PHE A 467 -24.81 -16.81 -10.12
CA PHE A 467 -24.08 -15.68 -9.55
C PHE A 467 -24.96 -14.42 -9.45
N ASP A 468 -24.98 -13.78 -8.28
CA ASP A 468 -25.58 -12.46 -8.08
C ASP A 468 -24.82 -11.36 -8.84
N ALA A 469 -23.52 -11.54 -9.02
CA ALA A 469 -22.68 -10.64 -9.82
C ALA A 469 -21.58 -11.40 -10.55
N ILE A 470 -21.37 -11.03 -11.83
CA ILE A 470 -20.27 -11.50 -12.68
C ILE A 470 -19.50 -10.28 -13.15
N ILE A 471 -18.26 -10.10 -12.64
CA ILE A 471 -17.48 -8.88 -12.78
C ILE A 471 -16.20 -9.18 -13.56
N PRO A 472 -16.16 -8.91 -14.87
CA PRO A 472 -14.92 -9.00 -15.62
C PRO A 472 -13.96 -7.90 -15.18
N PHE A 473 -12.66 -8.20 -15.08
CA PHE A 473 -11.62 -7.25 -14.66
C PHE A 473 -11.63 -5.95 -15.47
N ARG A 474 -11.96 -6.02 -16.77
CA ARG A 474 -12.09 -4.83 -17.64
C ARG A 474 -13.04 -3.76 -17.07
N ARG A 475 -14.09 -4.14 -16.35
CA ARG A 475 -15.01 -3.18 -15.72
C ARG A 475 -14.37 -2.41 -14.58
N LEU A 476 -13.46 -3.06 -13.82
CA LEU A 476 -12.77 -2.43 -12.70
C LEU A 476 -11.76 -1.38 -13.16
N ILE A 477 -11.22 -1.55 -14.37
CA ILE A 477 -10.29 -0.57 -14.99
C ILE A 477 -10.99 0.41 -15.93
N GLY A 478 -12.32 0.40 -16.01
CA GLY A 478 -13.09 1.33 -16.84
C GLY A 478 -13.01 1.07 -18.35
N LYS A 479 -12.84 -0.22 -18.76
CA LYS A 479 -12.81 -0.68 -20.16
C LYS A 479 -13.97 -1.62 -20.53
#